data_ee23c5aa52b780118f94072f10c445b7
#
_entry.id   ee23c5aa52b780118f94072f10c445b7
#
_cell.length_a   1.000
_cell.length_b   1.000
_cell.length_c   1.000
_cell.angle_alpha   90.00
_cell.angle_beta   90.00
_cell.angle_gamma   90.00
#
_symmetry.space_group_name_H-M   'P 1'
#
loop_
_entity.id
_entity.type
_entity.pdbx_description
1 polymer ?
#
loop_
_entity_poly.entity_id
_entity_poly.type
_entity_poly.pdbx_seq_one_letter_code
_entity_poly.pdbx_strand_id
1 'polypeptide(L)'
;MNLNNFTIKSQEAVQQAVQLAGRNGQQAIEAIHLLKGVILTGESVANFIFQKLGVNIQNLNRVLDTQLNSLPKVSGGEPYLSSETNHILQKAIDYSSKMGDQYVSLEPIILALFTEKSAASQILKDAGVTEKELRQAIDELRKGNKVTSQS
;
A
#
# COMPACT_ATOMS: atom_id res chain seq x y z
N MET A 1 4.91 -3.19 14.62
CA MET A 1 4.00 -2.02 14.56
C MET A 1 2.61 -2.41 15.02
N ASN A 2 1.96 -1.53 15.79
CA ASN A 2 0.60 -1.74 16.27
C ASN A 2 -0.39 -1.23 15.21
N LEU A 3 -1.26 -2.12 14.73
CA LEU A 3 -2.23 -1.81 13.68
C LEU A 3 -3.65 -1.59 14.22
N ASN A 4 -3.80 -1.39 15.52
CA ASN A 4 -5.13 -1.26 16.14
C ASN A 4 -5.92 -0.07 15.61
N ASN A 5 -5.23 0.98 15.16
CA ASN A 5 -5.87 2.17 14.60
C ASN A 5 -6.04 2.09 13.09
N PHE A 6 -5.82 0.93 12.51
CA PHE A 6 -6.02 0.71 11.07
C PHE A 6 -7.39 0.04 10.86
N THR A 7 -8.01 0.34 9.72
CA THR A 7 -9.24 -0.37 9.35
C THR A 7 -8.96 -1.86 9.17
N ILE A 8 -10.00 -2.67 9.22
CA ILE A 8 -9.87 -4.12 8.99
C ILE A 8 -9.25 -4.38 7.61
N LYS A 9 -9.68 -3.65 6.58
CA LYS A 9 -9.11 -3.77 5.23
C LYS A 9 -7.61 -3.46 5.22
N SER A 10 -7.19 -2.42 5.92
CA SER A 10 -5.77 -2.06 5.98
C SER A 10 -4.96 -3.11 6.72
N GLN A 11 -5.50 -3.66 7.81
CA GLN A 11 -4.86 -4.77 8.51
C GLN A 11 -4.71 -5.99 7.61
N GLU A 12 -5.76 -6.31 6.83
CA GLU A 12 -5.71 -7.41 5.87
C GLU A 12 -4.64 -7.18 4.80
N ALA A 13 -4.49 -5.94 4.33
CA ALA A 13 -3.46 -5.61 3.33
C ALA A 13 -2.05 -5.89 3.87
N VAL A 14 -1.78 -5.52 5.12
CA VAL A 14 -0.50 -5.80 5.77
C VAL A 14 -0.32 -7.31 5.94
N GLN A 15 -1.36 -8.02 6.36
CA GLN A 15 -1.30 -9.48 6.50
C GLN A 15 -1.03 -10.16 5.16
N GLN A 16 -1.66 -9.70 4.08
CA GLN A 16 -1.39 -10.22 2.73
C GLN A 16 0.07 -9.99 2.34
N ALA A 17 0.62 -8.84 2.68
CA ALA A 17 2.03 -8.54 2.41
C ALA A 17 2.95 -9.52 3.16
N VAL A 18 2.64 -9.81 4.43
CA VAL A 18 3.40 -10.77 5.25
C VAL A 18 3.31 -12.16 4.63
N GLN A 19 2.12 -12.61 4.26
CA GLN A 19 1.91 -13.93 3.66
C GLN A 19 2.62 -14.06 2.33
N LEU A 20 2.58 -13.01 1.51
CA LEU A 20 3.26 -13.00 0.21
C LEU A 20 4.76 -13.15 0.37
N ALA A 21 5.36 -12.38 1.29
CA ALA A 21 6.78 -12.49 1.59
C ALA A 21 7.14 -13.90 2.05
N GLY A 22 6.32 -14.48 2.93
CA GLY A 22 6.52 -15.85 3.43
C GLY A 22 6.47 -16.89 2.32
N ARG A 23 5.48 -16.79 1.43
CA ARG A 23 5.36 -17.71 0.29
C ARG A 23 6.57 -17.63 -0.65
N ASN A 24 7.12 -16.43 -0.80
CA ASN A 24 8.28 -16.20 -1.66
C ASN A 24 9.62 -16.49 -0.97
N GLY A 25 9.61 -16.95 0.27
CA GLY A 25 10.84 -17.19 1.03
C GLY A 25 11.60 -15.94 1.39
N GLN A 26 10.91 -14.82 1.55
CA GLN A 26 11.49 -13.51 1.84
C GLN A 26 11.17 -13.13 3.28
N GLN A 27 12.19 -12.72 4.03
CA GLN A 27 12.03 -12.39 5.45
C GLN A 27 11.58 -10.94 5.66
N ALA A 28 12.21 -10.00 4.96
CA ALA A 28 11.85 -8.60 5.07
C ALA A 28 10.59 -8.32 4.24
N ILE A 29 9.58 -7.73 4.90
CA ILE A 29 8.36 -7.31 4.22
C ILE A 29 8.61 -5.89 3.71
N GLU A 30 8.77 -5.76 2.41
CA GLU A 30 9.15 -4.52 1.74
C GLU A 30 7.95 -3.72 1.27
N ALA A 31 8.19 -2.49 0.83
CA ALA A 31 7.13 -1.62 0.32
C ALA A 31 6.36 -2.26 -0.84
N ILE A 32 7.05 -3.00 -1.72
CA ILE A 32 6.38 -3.66 -2.85
C ILE A 32 5.49 -4.80 -2.41
N HIS A 33 5.80 -5.48 -1.31
CA HIS A 33 4.88 -6.44 -0.71
C HIS A 33 3.62 -5.73 -0.22
N LEU A 34 3.79 -4.58 0.44
CA LEU A 34 2.65 -3.81 0.95
C LEU A 34 1.77 -3.30 -0.20
N LEU A 35 2.37 -2.79 -1.27
CA LEU A 35 1.60 -2.34 -2.43
C LEU A 35 0.80 -3.49 -3.04
N LYS A 36 1.42 -4.66 -3.19
CA LYS A 36 0.71 -5.84 -3.70
C LYS A 36 -0.42 -6.25 -2.75
N GLY A 37 -0.16 -6.21 -1.45
CA GLY A 37 -1.19 -6.50 -0.44
C GLY A 37 -2.39 -5.57 -0.53
N VAL A 38 -2.15 -4.29 -0.75
CA VAL A 38 -3.21 -3.29 -0.94
C VAL A 38 -4.04 -3.61 -2.18
N ILE A 39 -3.39 -3.95 -3.29
CA ILE A 39 -4.07 -4.27 -4.54
C ILE A 39 -4.93 -5.53 -4.37
N LEU A 40 -4.39 -6.56 -3.72
CA LEU A 40 -5.10 -7.83 -3.54
C LEU A 40 -6.29 -7.70 -2.58
N THR A 41 -6.12 -6.93 -1.50
CA THR A 41 -7.13 -6.81 -0.45
C THR A 41 -8.18 -5.76 -0.79
N GLY A 42 -7.73 -4.61 -1.30
CA GLY A 42 -8.59 -3.48 -1.60
C GLY A 42 -8.89 -3.35 -3.07
N GLU A 43 -9.33 -4.41 -3.72
CA GLU A 43 -9.52 -4.45 -5.16
C GLU A 43 -10.39 -3.30 -5.67
N SER A 44 -11.52 -3.00 -5.01
CA SER A 44 -12.41 -1.93 -5.43
C SER A 44 -11.77 -0.55 -5.30
N VAL A 45 -11.04 -0.31 -4.22
CA VAL A 45 -10.32 0.96 -3.99
C VAL A 45 -9.19 1.11 -5.01
N ALA A 46 -8.39 0.06 -5.18
CA ALA A 46 -7.26 0.08 -6.11
C ALA A 46 -7.74 0.27 -7.54
N ASN A 47 -8.79 -0.45 -7.95
CA ASN A 47 -9.35 -0.32 -9.30
C ASN A 47 -9.87 1.09 -9.55
N PHE A 48 -10.60 1.67 -8.59
CA PHE A 48 -11.11 3.02 -8.74
C PHE A 48 -9.96 4.02 -8.92
N ILE A 49 -8.98 3.99 -8.01
CA ILE A 49 -7.88 4.95 -8.02
C ILE A 49 -7.04 4.81 -9.28
N PHE A 50 -6.58 3.60 -9.61
CA PHE A 50 -5.68 3.41 -10.74
C PHE A 50 -6.39 3.62 -12.08
N GLN A 51 -7.67 3.30 -12.16
CA GLN A 51 -8.46 3.60 -13.36
C GLN A 51 -8.57 5.11 -13.57
N LYS A 52 -8.81 5.88 -12.51
CA LYS A 52 -8.85 7.35 -12.58
C LYS A 52 -7.51 7.93 -13.02
N LEU A 53 -6.41 7.29 -12.64
CA LEU A 53 -5.06 7.72 -12.99
C LEU A 53 -4.62 7.24 -14.38
N GLY A 54 -5.45 6.46 -15.06
CA GLY A 54 -5.10 5.89 -16.36
C GLY A 54 -4.04 4.80 -16.27
N VAL A 55 -3.86 4.19 -15.11
CA VAL A 55 -2.89 3.11 -14.90
C VAL A 55 -3.54 1.77 -15.21
N ASN A 56 -2.89 0.98 -16.07
CA ASN A 56 -3.31 -0.39 -16.33
C ASN A 56 -2.88 -1.28 -15.17
N ILE A 57 -3.85 -1.76 -14.39
CA ILE A 57 -3.55 -2.51 -13.17
C ILE A 57 -2.92 -3.87 -13.46
N GLN A 58 -3.22 -4.48 -14.62
CA GLN A 58 -2.61 -5.74 -15.01
C GLN A 58 -1.11 -5.57 -15.29
N ASN A 59 -0.73 -4.47 -15.95
CA ASN A 59 0.67 -4.13 -16.18
C ASN A 59 1.37 -3.82 -14.86
N LEU A 60 0.70 -3.08 -13.97
CA LEU A 60 1.23 -2.76 -12.65
C LEU A 60 1.52 -4.04 -11.86
N ASN A 61 0.57 -4.99 -11.85
CA ASN A 61 0.74 -6.28 -11.18
C ASN A 61 1.91 -7.07 -11.77
N ARG A 62 2.07 -7.05 -13.09
CA ARG A 62 3.17 -7.76 -13.75
C ARG A 62 4.53 -7.21 -13.32
N VAL A 63 4.65 -5.88 -13.29
CA VAL A 63 5.89 -5.22 -12.84
C VAL A 63 6.18 -5.55 -11.38
N LEU A 64 5.15 -5.47 -10.53
CA LEU A 64 5.27 -5.82 -9.12
C LEU A 64 5.73 -7.27 -8.94
N ASP A 65 5.09 -8.20 -9.62
CA ASP A 65 5.41 -9.63 -9.49
C ASP A 65 6.84 -9.91 -9.96
N THR A 66 7.29 -9.27 -11.02
CA THR A 66 8.68 -9.40 -11.50
C THR A 66 9.67 -8.93 -10.43
N GLN A 67 9.43 -7.78 -9.82
CA GLN A 67 10.31 -7.26 -8.78
C GLN A 67 10.25 -8.08 -7.50
N LEU A 68 9.06 -8.53 -7.10
CA LEU A 68 8.89 -9.39 -5.94
C LEU A 68 9.67 -10.69 -6.08
N ASN A 69 9.63 -11.29 -7.27
CA ASN A 69 10.35 -12.54 -7.55
C ASN A 69 11.86 -12.34 -7.56
N SER A 70 12.35 -11.13 -7.76
CA SER A 70 13.78 -10.83 -7.79
C SER A 70 14.36 -10.51 -6.41
N LEU A 71 13.53 -10.33 -5.39
CA LEU A 71 14.02 -10.05 -4.04
C LEU A 71 14.75 -11.26 -3.47
N PRO A 72 15.79 -11.02 -2.64
CA PRO A 72 16.55 -12.11 -2.05
C PRO A 72 15.67 -13.06 -1.24
N LYS A 73 15.96 -14.36 -1.34
CA LYS A 73 15.33 -15.40 -0.55
C LYS A 73 16.26 -15.80 0.56
N VAL A 74 15.71 -15.98 1.78
CA VAL A 74 16.47 -16.43 2.92
C VAL A 74 15.73 -17.57 3.58
N SER A 75 16.47 -18.51 4.17
CA SER A 75 15.87 -19.62 4.89
C SER A 75 15.95 -19.37 6.38
N GLY A 76 14.83 -19.63 7.07
CA GLY A 76 14.72 -19.42 8.51
C GLY A 76 14.57 -17.94 8.86
N GLY A 77 14.35 -17.68 10.13
CA GLY A 77 14.17 -16.32 10.63
C GLY A 77 12.72 -15.87 10.63
N GLU A 78 12.42 -14.96 11.52
CA GLU A 78 11.08 -14.37 11.66
C GLU A 78 10.86 -13.31 10.61
N PRO A 79 9.67 -13.24 9.98
CA PRO A 79 9.36 -12.14 9.08
C PRO A 79 9.26 -10.83 9.87
N TYR A 80 9.67 -9.75 9.23
CA TYR A 80 9.61 -8.42 9.85
C TYR A 80 9.34 -7.35 8.79
N LEU A 81 8.67 -6.28 9.22
CA LEU A 81 8.50 -5.11 8.35
C LEU A 81 9.84 -4.39 8.25
N SER A 82 10.28 -4.10 7.02
CA SER A 82 11.50 -3.31 6.83
C SER A 82 11.33 -1.92 7.43
N SER A 83 12.44 -1.24 7.71
CA SER A 83 12.41 0.14 8.20
C SER A 83 11.65 1.04 7.24
N GLU A 84 11.84 0.83 5.95
CA GLU A 84 11.16 1.59 4.89
C GLU A 84 9.65 1.37 4.95
N THR A 85 9.20 0.13 5.12
CA THR A 85 7.79 -0.21 5.21
C THR A 85 7.17 0.38 6.48
N ASN A 86 7.86 0.29 7.60
CA ASN A 86 7.43 0.94 8.84
C ASN A 86 7.27 2.44 8.67
N HIS A 87 8.22 3.09 7.99
CA HIS A 87 8.16 4.52 7.71
C HIS A 87 6.94 4.88 6.85
N ILE A 88 6.65 4.08 5.84
CA ILE A 88 5.48 4.28 4.97
C ILE A 88 4.19 4.19 5.79
N LEU A 89 4.07 3.18 6.64
CA LEU A 89 2.88 3.01 7.48
C LEU A 89 2.73 4.17 8.48
N GLN A 90 3.85 4.65 9.04
CA GLN A 90 3.85 5.80 9.93
C GLN A 90 3.37 7.06 9.18
N LYS A 91 3.84 7.24 7.94
CA LYS A 91 3.39 8.36 7.11
C LYS A 91 1.91 8.26 6.75
N ALA A 92 1.43 7.04 6.55
CA ALA A 92 -0.01 6.82 6.32
C ALA A 92 -0.84 7.26 7.54
N ILE A 93 -0.35 7.01 8.75
CA ILE A 93 -0.99 7.49 9.98
C ILE A 93 -1.07 9.02 9.97
N ASP A 94 0.02 9.69 9.60
CA ASP A 94 0.07 11.15 9.54
C ASP A 94 -0.93 11.70 8.51
N TYR A 95 -0.99 11.11 7.32
CA TYR A 95 -1.95 11.50 6.29
C TYR A 95 -3.38 11.27 6.76
N SER A 96 -3.65 10.13 7.38
CA SER A 96 -4.96 9.79 7.91
C SER A 96 -5.44 10.85 8.92
N SER A 97 -4.55 11.25 9.81
CA SER A 97 -4.86 12.30 10.80
C SER A 97 -5.20 13.62 10.12
N LYS A 98 -4.44 14.01 9.10
CA LYS A 98 -4.70 15.25 8.34
C LYS A 98 -6.00 15.19 7.55
N MET A 99 -6.43 14.01 7.17
CA MET A 99 -7.73 13.80 6.51
C MET A 99 -8.90 13.84 7.49
N GLY A 100 -8.63 13.90 8.80
CA GLY A 100 -9.65 13.90 9.83
C GLY A 100 -10.20 12.51 10.14
N ASP A 101 -9.45 11.46 9.82
CA ASP A 101 -9.88 10.08 10.02
C ASP A 101 -9.53 9.60 11.42
N GLN A 102 -10.38 8.72 11.97
CA GLN A 102 -10.09 8.03 13.23
C GLN A 102 -9.30 6.74 13.01
N TYR A 103 -9.41 6.14 11.82
CA TYR A 103 -8.73 4.90 11.47
C TYR A 103 -8.02 5.06 10.13
N VAL A 104 -6.88 4.38 9.98
CA VAL A 104 -6.09 4.45 8.77
C VAL A 104 -6.67 3.47 7.74
N SER A 105 -7.24 4.02 6.68
CA SER A 105 -7.80 3.25 5.57
C SER A 105 -6.74 3.02 4.49
N LEU A 106 -7.14 2.38 3.39
CA LEU A 106 -6.21 2.06 2.30
C LEU A 106 -5.71 3.31 1.57
N GLU A 107 -6.53 4.36 1.44
CA GLU A 107 -6.16 5.54 0.65
C GLU A 107 -4.93 6.26 1.19
N PRO A 108 -4.81 6.57 2.49
CA PRO A 108 -3.56 7.15 2.99
C PRO A 108 -2.36 6.21 2.88
N ILE A 109 -2.57 4.90 2.91
CA ILE A 109 -1.49 3.94 2.68
C ILE A 109 -0.99 4.05 1.23
N ILE A 110 -1.90 4.10 0.26
CA ILE A 110 -1.54 4.26 -1.15
C ILE A 110 -0.79 5.59 -1.35
N LEU A 111 -1.27 6.67 -0.73
CA LEU A 111 -0.60 7.96 -0.81
C LEU A 111 0.83 7.90 -0.26
N ALA A 112 1.02 7.27 0.91
CA ALA A 112 2.34 7.13 1.51
C ALA A 112 3.26 6.23 0.67
N LEU A 113 2.72 5.17 0.08
CA LEU A 113 3.48 4.32 -0.85
C LEU A 113 3.99 5.10 -2.05
N PHE A 114 3.27 6.13 -2.45
CA PHE A 114 3.69 7.00 -3.55
C PHE A 114 4.68 8.07 -3.10
N THR A 115 4.41 8.75 -1.98
CA THR A 115 5.19 9.94 -1.58
C THR A 115 6.52 9.59 -0.92
N GLU A 116 6.60 8.44 -0.24
CA GLU A 116 7.83 8.03 0.44
C GLU A 116 8.70 7.21 -0.49
N LYS A 117 9.99 7.52 -0.52
CA LYS A 117 10.93 6.90 -1.46
C LYS A 117 11.05 5.40 -1.20
N SER A 118 10.77 4.60 -2.22
CA SER A 118 10.86 3.15 -2.18
C SER A 118 10.78 2.57 -3.58
N ALA A 119 10.98 1.27 -3.72
CA ALA A 119 10.73 0.58 -4.99
C ALA A 119 9.26 0.71 -5.40
N ALA A 120 8.34 0.73 -4.43
CA ALA A 120 6.91 0.89 -4.71
C ALA A 120 6.61 2.28 -5.31
N SER A 121 7.17 3.35 -4.72
CA SER A 121 6.96 4.70 -5.25
C SER A 121 7.54 4.84 -6.65
N GLN A 122 8.67 4.20 -6.92
CA GLN A 122 9.28 4.24 -8.25
C GLN A 122 8.40 3.52 -9.28
N ILE A 123 7.86 2.36 -8.93
CA ILE A 123 6.93 1.63 -9.81
C ILE A 123 5.72 2.51 -10.14
N LEU A 124 5.15 3.18 -9.14
CA LEU A 124 3.98 4.04 -9.35
C LEU A 124 4.33 5.25 -10.24
N LYS A 125 5.48 5.87 -10.01
CA LYS A 125 5.96 6.99 -10.85
C LYS A 125 6.18 6.54 -12.28
N ASP A 126 6.81 5.38 -12.47
CA ASP A 126 7.06 4.83 -13.80
C ASP A 126 5.75 4.48 -14.53
N ALA A 127 4.70 4.17 -13.78
CA ALA A 127 3.36 3.92 -14.32
C ALA A 127 2.61 5.20 -14.66
N GLY A 128 3.18 6.37 -14.38
CA GLY A 128 2.60 7.66 -14.73
C GLY A 128 1.81 8.33 -13.61
N VAL A 129 1.86 7.82 -12.39
CA VAL A 129 1.15 8.41 -11.25
C VAL A 129 1.85 9.70 -10.84
N THR A 130 1.05 10.74 -10.58
CA THR A 130 1.51 12.00 -9.98
C THR A 130 0.78 12.21 -8.65
N GLU A 131 1.40 12.95 -7.74
CA GLU A 131 0.78 13.20 -6.43
C GLU A 131 -0.53 13.96 -6.56
N LYS A 132 -0.57 14.96 -7.42
CA LYS A 132 -1.77 15.77 -7.63
C LYS A 132 -2.95 14.92 -8.06
N GLU A 133 -2.74 14.07 -9.08
CA GLU A 133 -3.78 13.22 -9.62
C GLU A 133 -4.19 12.14 -8.62
N LEU A 134 -3.21 11.59 -7.89
CA LEU A 134 -3.51 10.59 -6.85
C LEU A 134 -4.38 11.19 -5.75
N ARG A 135 -4.04 12.40 -5.27
CA ARG A 135 -4.85 13.08 -4.25
C ARG A 135 -6.26 13.38 -4.76
N GLN A 136 -6.39 13.78 -6.01
CA GLN A 136 -7.69 14.04 -6.63
C GLN A 136 -8.54 12.75 -6.70
N ALA A 137 -7.93 11.65 -7.09
CA ALA A 137 -8.62 10.36 -7.15
C ALA A 137 -9.10 9.90 -5.77
N ILE A 138 -8.28 10.11 -4.74
CA ILE A 138 -8.65 9.78 -3.36
C ILE A 138 -9.84 10.65 -2.92
N ASP A 139 -9.79 11.95 -3.20
CA ASP A 139 -10.87 12.86 -2.84
C ASP A 139 -12.18 12.47 -3.52
N GLU A 140 -12.12 12.11 -4.81
CA GLU A 140 -13.29 11.65 -5.54
C GLU A 140 -13.87 10.36 -4.95
N LEU A 141 -13.02 9.42 -4.57
CA LEU A 141 -13.45 8.18 -3.96
C LEU A 141 -14.19 8.45 -2.64
N ARG A 142 -13.65 9.36 -1.83
CA ARG A 142 -14.19 9.64 -0.49
C ARG A 142 -15.42 10.54 -0.49
N LYS A 143 -15.51 11.45 -1.45
CA LYS A 143 -16.64 12.40 -1.54
C LYS A 143 -16.89 13.15 -0.22
N GLY A 144 -15.82 13.55 0.45
CA GLY A 144 -15.89 14.27 1.72
C GLY A 144 -16.10 13.42 2.96
N ASN A 145 -16.25 12.11 2.82
CA ASN A 145 -16.44 11.22 3.97
C ASN A 145 -15.15 11.05 4.78
N LYS A 146 -15.32 10.94 6.09
CA LYS A 146 -14.23 10.63 7.02
C LYS A 146 -14.35 9.17 7.47
N VAL A 147 -13.21 8.56 7.78
CA VAL A 147 -13.18 7.18 8.26
C VAL A 147 -13.35 7.20 9.79
N THR A 148 -14.51 6.78 10.26
CA THR A 148 -14.87 6.81 11.67
C THR A 148 -15.08 5.41 12.26
N SER A 149 -14.89 4.36 11.46
CA SER A 149 -15.08 2.96 11.84
C SER A 149 -13.95 2.11 11.30
N GLN A 150 -13.63 1.02 12.02
CA GLN A 150 -12.65 0.05 11.54
C GLN A 150 -13.20 -0.83 10.41
N SER A 151 -14.49 -1.00 10.37
CA SER A 151 -15.13 -1.86 9.36
C SER A 151 -15.34 -1.17 8.01
#